data_5e67aec7d5b1bbdb9c99e0f7751f3d17
#
_entry.id   5e67aec7d5b1bbdb9c99e0f7751f3d17
#
_cell.length_a   1.000
_cell.length_b   1.000
_cell.length_c   1.000
_cell.angle_alpha   90.00
_cell.angle_beta   90.00
_cell.angle_gamma   90.00
#
_symmetry.space_group_name_H-M   'P 1'
#
loop_
_entity.id
_entity.type
_entity.pdbx_description
1 polymer ?
#
loop_
_entity_poly.entity_id
_entity_poly.type
_entity_poly.pdbx_seq_one_letter_code
_entity_poly.pdbx_strand_id
1 'polypeptide(L)'
;GMGIVTVAVAATSLSGRKIGLMQRSTMQEAVSAHHVGGIVRLTKFILKTTVVIEFLGAALLCPIFIRDFGINGIWYSIFHSVSAFCNAGFDLMGVKGQFSSLTTYYSNPFVNIVIMALIIIGGIGFLTWEDIKNNKFHFRKYRMQSKVILSVTVILIVVPAVYFFFFEYFNLPLGERILTSLFQSVTPRTAGFNTTDLSKFSETGQMMTLLLMLTGGAPGSTAGAMKITTVAVLVSSALSVFLRKEKTHFFKRRISDETVKSAATIFLMYIALFIGGG
;
A
#
# COMPACT_ATOMS: atom_id res chain seq x y z
N GLY A 1 -8.67 1.98 -3.14
CA GLY A 1 -9.31 2.80 -2.11
C GLY A 1 -10.27 2.02 -1.23
N MET A 2 -10.83 2.67 -0.23
CA MET A 2 -11.97 2.10 0.48
C MET A 2 -13.09 1.85 -0.52
N GLY A 3 -13.56 0.60 -0.63
CA GLY A 3 -14.57 0.26 -1.60
C GLY A 3 -15.87 1.03 -1.38
N ILE A 4 -16.62 1.28 -2.46
CA ILE A 4 -17.94 1.93 -2.44
C ILE A 4 -18.85 1.34 -1.35
N VAL A 5 -18.75 0.02 -1.12
CA VAL A 5 -19.49 -0.69 -0.08
C VAL A 5 -19.15 -0.20 1.33
N THR A 6 -17.89 0.09 1.63
CA THR A 6 -17.48 0.60 2.97
C THR A 6 -18.06 1.99 3.22
N VAL A 7 -18.08 2.84 2.18
CA VAL A 7 -18.69 4.17 2.24
C VAL A 7 -20.22 4.08 2.36
N ALA A 8 -20.87 3.20 1.58
CA ALA A 8 -22.32 2.98 1.66
C ALA A 8 -22.76 2.48 3.03
N VAL A 9 -21.98 1.58 3.63
CA VAL A 9 -22.23 1.08 4.98
C VAL A 9 -21.97 2.14 6.04
N ALA A 10 -20.98 3.02 5.84
CA ALA A 10 -20.78 4.18 6.70
C ALA A 10 -22.03 5.06 6.70
N ALA A 11 -22.55 5.38 5.51
CA ALA A 11 -23.77 6.18 5.36
C ALA A 11 -24.99 5.53 6.03
N THR A 12 -25.18 4.20 5.86
CA THR A 12 -26.28 3.47 6.53
C THR A 12 -26.10 3.39 8.05
N SER A 13 -24.86 3.27 8.54
CA SER A 13 -24.57 3.28 9.98
C SER A 13 -24.81 4.65 10.62
N LEU A 14 -24.53 5.74 9.89
CA LEU A 14 -24.81 7.11 10.33
C LEU A 14 -26.30 7.42 10.34
N SER A 15 -27.06 6.84 9.41
CA SER A 15 -28.53 7.00 9.36
C SER A 15 -29.30 6.19 10.43
N GLY A 16 -28.60 5.50 11.32
CA GLY A 16 -29.21 4.74 12.42
C GLY A 16 -29.99 3.48 12.01
N ARG A 17 -29.96 3.09 10.73
CA ARG A 17 -30.65 1.89 10.24
C ARG A 17 -29.93 0.60 10.69
N LYS A 18 -30.71 -0.42 11.04
CA LYS A 18 -30.16 -1.76 11.38
C LYS A 18 -29.53 -2.38 10.13
N ILE A 19 -28.26 -2.77 10.24
CA ILE A 19 -27.51 -3.43 9.17
C ILE A 19 -27.91 -4.90 9.11
N GLY A 20 -28.53 -5.32 8.00
CA GLY A 20 -28.98 -6.71 7.76
C GLY A 20 -27.81 -7.69 7.53
N LEU A 21 -28.09 -8.99 7.55
CA LEU A 21 -27.07 -10.04 7.36
C LEU A 21 -26.39 -9.97 6.00
N MET A 22 -27.14 -9.71 4.93
CA MET A 22 -26.59 -9.55 3.56
C MET A 22 -25.61 -8.39 3.47
N GLN A 23 -25.94 -7.25 4.07
CA GLN A 23 -25.03 -6.10 4.14
C GLN A 23 -23.75 -6.43 4.93
N ARG A 24 -23.85 -7.20 6.01
CA ARG A 24 -22.69 -7.65 6.79
C ARG A 24 -21.79 -8.59 6.00
N SER A 25 -22.35 -9.48 5.17
CA SER A 25 -21.58 -10.35 4.27
C SER A 25 -20.81 -9.52 3.24
N THR A 26 -21.47 -8.56 2.60
CA THR A 26 -20.81 -7.66 1.65
C THR A 26 -19.72 -6.81 2.31
N MET A 27 -19.93 -6.37 3.57
CA MET A 27 -18.87 -5.68 4.34
C MET A 27 -17.69 -6.61 4.64
N GLN A 28 -17.95 -7.87 4.97
CA GLN A 28 -16.92 -8.87 5.24
C GLN A 28 -16.03 -9.06 4.02
N GLU A 29 -16.61 -9.20 2.85
CA GLU A 29 -15.88 -9.33 1.59
C GLU A 29 -15.05 -8.07 1.29
N ALA A 30 -15.63 -6.87 1.42
CA ALA A 30 -14.97 -5.60 1.14
C ALA A 30 -13.73 -5.36 2.02
N VAL A 31 -13.76 -5.82 3.27
CA VAL A 31 -12.65 -5.68 4.23
C VAL A 31 -11.76 -6.93 4.27
N SER A 32 -12.11 -7.98 3.54
CA SER A 32 -11.44 -9.29 3.56
C SER A 32 -11.36 -9.89 4.97
N ALA A 33 -12.43 -9.73 5.77
CA ALA A 33 -12.51 -10.26 7.13
C ALA A 33 -12.91 -11.74 7.13
N HIS A 34 -12.37 -12.53 8.07
CA HIS A 34 -12.67 -13.96 8.15
C HIS A 34 -14.02 -14.28 8.77
N HIS A 35 -14.63 -13.37 9.53
CA HIS A 35 -15.88 -13.59 10.24
C HIS A 35 -16.83 -12.40 10.12
N VAL A 36 -18.14 -12.69 10.02
CA VAL A 36 -19.21 -11.67 9.99
C VAL A 36 -19.39 -11.00 11.37
N GLY A 37 -19.05 -11.75 12.44
CA GLY A 37 -19.14 -11.25 13.81
C GLY A 37 -18.20 -10.06 14.04
N GLY A 38 -18.74 -8.96 14.57
CA GLY A 38 -17.96 -7.77 14.87
C GLY A 38 -17.60 -6.87 13.67
N ILE A 39 -18.03 -7.24 12.45
CA ILE A 39 -17.69 -6.49 11.22
C ILE A 39 -18.10 -5.01 11.29
N VAL A 40 -19.25 -4.71 11.87
CA VAL A 40 -19.73 -3.32 12.04
C VAL A 40 -18.77 -2.49 12.93
N ARG A 41 -18.25 -3.11 14.01
CA ARG A 41 -17.26 -2.47 14.89
C ARG A 41 -15.95 -2.23 14.15
N LEU A 42 -15.51 -3.22 13.39
CA LEU A 42 -14.29 -3.12 12.57
C LEU A 42 -14.44 -2.03 11.52
N THR A 43 -15.57 -1.97 10.81
CA THR A 43 -15.80 -0.92 9.81
C THR A 43 -15.82 0.48 10.42
N LYS A 44 -16.49 0.67 11.58
CA LYS A 44 -16.44 1.96 12.30
C LYS A 44 -15.02 2.32 12.71
N PHE A 45 -14.24 1.35 13.17
CA PHE A 45 -12.82 1.55 13.49
C PHE A 45 -12.03 1.97 12.27
N ILE A 46 -12.19 1.28 11.13
CA ILE A 46 -11.52 1.61 9.87
C ILE A 46 -11.83 3.05 9.47
N LEU A 47 -13.12 3.41 9.38
CA LEU A 47 -13.56 4.75 8.98
C LEU A 47 -12.97 5.84 9.88
N LYS A 48 -13.09 5.67 11.21
CA LYS A 48 -12.53 6.63 12.15
C LYS A 48 -11.02 6.78 12.00
N THR A 49 -10.31 5.66 11.87
CA THR A 49 -8.85 5.67 11.76
C THR A 49 -8.39 6.27 10.43
N THR A 50 -9.10 5.99 9.31
CA THR A 50 -8.84 6.59 8.00
C THR A 50 -8.95 8.11 8.07
N VAL A 51 -10.08 8.65 8.56
CA VAL A 51 -10.29 10.10 8.65
C VAL A 51 -9.20 10.76 9.52
N VAL A 52 -8.83 10.12 10.63
CA VAL A 52 -7.77 10.65 11.52
C VAL A 52 -6.41 10.67 10.80
N ILE A 53 -6.04 9.60 10.09
CA ILE A 53 -4.75 9.52 9.39
C ILE A 53 -4.71 10.52 8.22
N GLU A 54 -5.78 10.61 7.42
CA GLU A 54 -5.88 11.57 6.32
C GLU A 54 -5.82 13.02 6.82
N PHE A 55 -6.50 13.32 7.93
CA PHE A 55 -6.44 14.64 8.55
C PHE A 55 -5.04 14.96 9.07
N LEU A 56 -4.38 14.03 9.74
CA LEU A 56 -3.00 14.22 10.22
C LEU A 56 -2.03 14.41 9.04
N GLY A 57 -2.17 13.62 7.97
CA GLY A 57 -1.37 13.79 6.76
C GLY A 57 -1.57 15.16 6.11
N ALA A 58 -2.82 15.61 5.99
CA ALA A 58 -3.14 16.94 5.49
C ALA A 58 -2.55 18.04 6.37
N ALA A 59 -2.69 17.93 7.69
CA ALA A 59 -2.15 18.90 8.64
C ALA A 59 -0.62 19.00 8.58
N LEU A 60 0.06 17.86 8.35
CA LEU A 60 1.52 17.82 8.18
C LEU A 60 1.96 18.45 6.84
N LEU A 61 1.25 18.23 5.75
CA LEU A 61 1.57 18.81 4.44
C LEU A 61 1.23 20.31 4.35
N CYS A 62 0.25 20.75 5.12
CA CYS A 62 -0.34 22.09 5.06
C CYS A 62 0.68 23.25 5.16
N PRO A 63 1.66 23.28 6.08
CA PRO A 63 2.60 24.38 6.17
C PRO A 63 3.43 24.57 4.92
N ILE A 64 3.82 23.49 4.25
CA ILE A 64 4.63 23.55 3.03
C ILE A 64 3.80 24.02 1.85
N PHE A 65 2.60 23.42 1.67
CA PHE A 65 1.74 23.76 0.54
C PHE A 65 1.10 25.14 0.67
N ILE A 66 0.83 25.64 1.90
CA ILE A 66 0.40 27.04 2.09
C ILE A 66 1.51 28.01 1.69
N ARG A 67 2.76 27.70 2.04
CA ARG A 67 3.90 28.54 1.64
C ARG A 67 4.02 28.65 0.12
N ASP A 68 3.76 27.54 -0.61
CA ASP A 68 3.97 27.46 -2.06
C ASP A 68 2.75 27.88 -2.88
N PHE A 69 1.53 27.72 -2.34
CA PHE A 69 0.26 27.95 -3.05
C PHE A 69 -0.71 28.90 -2.32
N GLY A 70 -0.26 29.55 -1.24
CA GLY A 70 -1.14 30.40 -0.42
C GLY A 70 -2.31 29.59 0.18
N ILE A 71 -3.49 30.21 0.27
CA ILE A 71 -4.68 29.58 0.87
C ILE A 71 -5.12 28.29 0.15
N ASN A 72 -4.87 28.17 -1.15
CA ASN A 72 -5.14 26.97 -1.91
C ASN A 72 -4.32 25.77 -1.43
N GLY A 73 -3.18 26.02 -0.74
CA GLY A 73 -2.35 24.98 -0.14
C GLY A 73 -3.09 24.10 0.86
N ILE A 74 -4.16 24.61 1.50
CA ILE A 74 -5.01 23.80 2.39
C ILE A 74 -5.70 22.70 1.58
N TRP A 75 -6.32 23.05 0.45
CA TRP A 75 -6.97 22.10 -0.44
C TRP A 75 -5.98 21.10 -1.03
N TYR A 76 -4.80 21.55 -1.47
CA TYR A 76 -3.73 20.69 -1.97
C TYR A 76 -3.29 19.68 -0.90
N SER A 77 -3.17 20.11 0.35
CA SER A 77 -2.78 19.23 1.46
C SER A 77 -3.80 18.13 1.72
N ILE A 78 -5.08 18.49 1.76
CA ILE A 78 -6.18 17.53 1.95
C ILE A 78 -6.20 16.55 0.78
N PHE A 79 -6.16 17.04 -0.46
CA PHE A 79 -6.21 16.21 -1.66
C PHE A 79 -5.05 15.20 -1.72
N HIS A 80 -3.81 15.67 -1.52
CA HIS A 80 -2.64 14.78 -1.58
C HIS A 80 -2.60 13.78 -0.42
N SER A 81 -3.06 14.17 0.77
CA SER A 81 -3.17 13.24 1.90
C SER A 81 -4.15 12.11 1.61
N VAL A 82 -5.35 12.43 1.14
CA VAL A 82 -6.37 11.44 0.75
C VAL A 82 -5.86 10.57 -0.42
N SER A 83 -5.29 11.19 -1.45
CA SER A 83 -4.76 10.49 -2.62
C SER A 83 -3.63 9.51 -2.24
N ALA A 84 -2.70 9.93 -1.38
CA ALA A 84 -1.59 9.10 -0.93
C ALA A 84 -2.07 7.94 -0.04
N PHE A 85 -2.95 8.21 0.92
CA PHE A 85 -3.53 7.17 1.77
C PHE A 85 -4.35 6.15 0.98
N CYS A 86 -5.11 6.62 0.00
CA CYS A 86 -5.91 5.77 -0.89
C CYS A 86 -5.08 5.04 -1.96
N ASN A 87 -3.76 5.23 -2.01
CA ASN A 87 -2.89 4.71 -3.07
C ASN A 87 -3.44 5.02 -4.48
N ALA A 88 -3.92 6.26 -4.68
CA ALA A 88 -4.57 6.67 -5.91
C ALA A 88 -3.60 7.36 -6.88
N GLY A 89 -2.57 8.05 -6.36
CA GLY A 89 -1.53 8.70 -7.15
C GLY A 89 -1.96 9.96 -7.91
N PHE A 90 -3.19 10.43 -7.69
CA PHE A 90 -3.62 11.68 -8.27
C PHE A 90 -2.99 12.87 -7.54
N ASP A 91 -2.56 13.86 -8.29
CA ASP A 91 -1.99 15.09 -7.78
C ASP A 91 -2.63 16.33 -8.42
N LEU A 92 -2.40 17.48 -7.81
CA LEU A 92 -2.84 18.79 -8.31
C LEU A 92 -1.65 19.64 -8.76
N MET A 93 -0.48 19.01 -8.97
CA MET A 93 0.77 19.72 -9.29
C MET A 93 0.87 20.17 -10.75
N GLY A 94 -0.11 19.87 -11.59
CA GLY A 94 -0.18 20.33 -12.97
C GLY A 94 -0.05 21.84 -13.16
N VAL A 95 -0.32 22.62 -12.11
CA VAL A 95 -0.06 24.08 -12.08
C VAL A 95 1.42 24.46 -12.14
N LYS A 96 2.32 23.56 -11.74
CA LYS A 96 3.78 23.74 -11.82
C LYS A 96 4.38 23.22 -13.13
N GLY A 97 3.66 22.37 -13.82
CA GLY A 97 4.08 21.78 -15.09
C GLY A 97 3.26 20.55 -15.41
N GLN A 98 3.00 20.32 -16.70
CA GLN A 98 2.26 19.15 -17.16
C GLN A 98 3.02 17.87 -16.78
N PHE A 99 2.31 16.89 -16.18
CA PHE A 99 2.85 15.63 -15.69
C PHE A 99 3.96 15.74 -14.62
N SER A 100 4.04 16.89 -13.90
CA SER A 100 5.12 17.13 -12.95
C SER A 100 5.02 16.27 -11.67
N SER A 101 3.82 15.83 -11.29
CA SER A 101 3.60 15.14 -10.01
C SER A 101 4.35 15.82 -8.85
N LEU A 102 5.04 15.06 -7.99
CA LEU A 102 5.80 15.59 -6.85
C LEU A 102 7.28 15.87 -7.18
N THR A 103 7.67 15.99 -8.47
CA THR A 103 9.06 16.20 -8.87
C THR A 103 9.65 17.48 -8.32
N THR A 104 8.85 18.53 -8.11
CA THR A 104 9.30 19.78 -7.47
C THR A 104 9.63 19.62 -5.99
N TYR A 105 9.24 18.51 -5.37
CA TYR A 105 9.50 18.21 -3.95
C TYR A 105 10.46 17.03 -3.75
N TYR A 106 11.19 16.61 -4.80
CA TYR A 106 12.10 15.47 -4.73
C TYR A 106 13.13 15.57 -3.60
N SER A 107 13.65 16.77 -3.34
CA SER A 107 14.63 17.04 -2.27
C SER A 107 14.00 17.41 -0.92
N ASN A 108 12.67 17.55 -0.84
CA ASN A 108 12.00 17.91 0.41
C ASN A 108 11.72 16.65 1.26
N PRO A 109 12.50 16.40 2.35
CA PRO A 109 12.36 15.17 3.11
C PRO A 109 11.00 15.06 3.81
N PHE A 110 10.44 16.19 4.23
CA PHE A 110 9.19 16.19 4.99
C PHE A 110 8.01 15.77 4.12
N VAL A 111 7.85 16.35 2.92
CA VAL A 111 6.78 15.95 1.98
C VAL A 111 6.92 14.49 1.60
N ASN A 112 8.13 14.05 1.25
CA ASN A 112 8.39 12.68 0.83
C ASN A 112 8.07 11.67 1.95
N ILE A 113 8.52 11.92 3.18
CA ILE A 113 8.27 11.02 4.31
C ILE A 113 6.78 10.94 4.64
N VAL A 114 6.05 12.07 4.63
CA VAL A 114 4.61 12.07 4.91
C VAL A 114 3.85 11.29 3.84
N ILE A 115 4.14 11.53 2.56
CA ILE A 115 3.49 10.81 1.45
C ILE A 115 3.81 9.31 1.51
N MET A 116 5.08 8.92 1.68
CA MET A 116 5.47 7.50 1.83
C MET A 116 4.77 6.84 3.02
N ALA A 117 4.70 7.52 4.16
CA ALA A 117 4.03 6.99 5.34
C ALA A 117 2.54 6.75 5.09
N LEU A 118 1.84 7.69 4.44
CA LEU A 118 0.44 7.55 4.07
C LEU A 118 0.22 6.36 3.13
N ILE A 119 1.05 6.20 2.09
CA ILE A 119 1.01 5.09 1.15
C ILE A 119 1.20 3.75 1.88
N ILE A 120 2.21 3.65 2.74
CA ILE A 120 2.52 2.42 3.47
C ILE A 120 1.36 2.08 4.43
N ILE A 121 0.88 3.05 5.21
CA ILE A 121 -0.20 2.83 6.18
C ILE A 121 -1.48 2.40 5.47
N GLY A 122 -1.84 3.03 4.34
CA GLY A 122 -2.96 2.61 3.51
C GLY A 122 -2.80 1.19 2.94
N GLY A 123 -1.56 0.83 2.55
CA GLY A 123 -1.23 -0.43 1.90
C GLY A 123 -1.10 -1.66 2.80
N ILE A 124 -0.89 -1.51 4.11
CA ILE A 124 -0.68 -2.67 5.02
C ILE A 124 -1.96 -3.42 5.43
N GLY A 125 -3.13 -2.88 5.11
CA GLY A 125 -4.42 -3.53 5.33
C GLY A 125 -5.05 -3.29 6.70
N PHE A 126 -6.38 -3.22 6.70
CA PHE A 126 -7.17 -2.83 7.87
C PHE A 126 -7.13 -3.85 9.01
N LEU A 127 -7.02 -5.15 8.69
CA LEU A 127 -6.86 -6.19 9.70
C LEU A 127 -5.49 -6.11 10.41
N THR A 128 -4.46 -5.66 9.69
CA THR A 128 -3.15 -5.41 10.30
C THR A 128 -3.22 -4.22 11.27
N TRP A 129 -4.00 -3.17 10.96
CA TRP A 129 -4.24 -2.06 11.90
C TRP A 129 -4.94 -2.53 13.18
N GLU A 130 -5.91 -3.46 13.04
CA GLU A 130 -6.57 -4.06 14.21
C GLU A 130 -5.57 -4.80 15.09
N ASP A 131 -4.66 -5.58 14.49
CA ASP A 131 -3.60 -6.28 15.22
C ASP A 131 -2.63 -5.32 15.91
N ILE A 132 -2.21 -4.24 15.23
CA ILE A 132 -1.35 -3.20 15.80
C ILE A 132 -2.04 -2.54 16.99
N LYS A 133 -3.33 -2.20 16.85
CA LYS A 133 -4.10 -1.59 17.94
C LYS A 133 -4.21 -2.50 19.16
N ASN A 134 -4.52 -3.78 18.94
CA ASN A 134 -4.80 -4.73 20.02
C ASN A 134 -3.53 -5.24 20.70
N ASN A 135 -2.46 -5.47 19.94
CA ASN A 135 -1.23 -6.10 20.39
C ASN A 135 -0.05 -5.13 20.52
N LYS A 136 -0.21 -3.86 20.12
CA LYS A 136 0.84 -2.82 20.14
C LYS A 136 2.16 -3.35 19.54
N PHE A 137 3.27 -3.27 20.26
CA PHE A 137 4.61 -3.72 19.82
C PHE A 137 4.88 -5.22 20.00
N HIS A 138 3.89 -6.01 20.45
CA HIS A 138 4.08 -7.44 20.65
C HIS A 138 3.90 -8.23 19.35
N PHE A 139 4.86 -8.14 18.41
CA PHE A 139 4.83 -8.80 17.10
C PHE A 139 4.51 -10.30 17.20
N ARG A 140 4.98 -11.00 18.23
CA ARG A 140 4.72 -12.43 18.44
C ARG A 140 3.22 -12.76 18.57
N LYS A 141 2.39 -11.83 19.07
CA LYS A 141 0.94 -12.00 19.26
C LYS A 141 0.12 -11.71 18.00
N TYR A 142 0.74 -11.13 16.96
CA TYR A 142 0.03 -10.80 15.72
C TYR A 142 -0.45 -12.06 15.00
N ARG A 143 -1.53 -11.95 14.26
CA ARG A 143 -1.98 -12.99 13.32
C ARG A 143 -0.86 -13.30 12.32
N MET A 144 -0.80 -14.56 11.85
CA MET A 144 0.20 -14.98 10.86
C MET A 144 0.17 -14.07 9.62
N GLN A 145 -1.02 -13.75 9.12
CA GLN A 145 -1.21 -12.86 7.97
C GLN A 145 -0.57 -11.49 8.18
N SER A 146 -0.81 -10.84 9.34
CA SER A 146 -0.22 -9.53 9.65
C SER A 146 1.31 -9.60 9.76
N LYS A 147 1.85 -10.69 10.29
CA LYS A 147 3.31 -10.92 10.33
C LYS A 147 3.90 -11.01 8.93
N VAL A 148 3.27 -11.79 8.03
CA VAL A 148 3.68 -11.91 6.64
C VAL A 148 3.62 -10.55 5.94
N ILE A 149 2.49 -9.83 6.08
CA ILE A 149 2.29 -8.52 5.46
C ILE A 149 3.39 -7.54 5.88
N LEU A 150 3.64 -7.40 7.18
CA LEU A 150 4.64 -6.45 7.68
C LEU A 150 6.05 -6.84 7.25
N SER A 151 6.43 -8.14 7.37
CA SER A 151 7.76 -8.61 6.98
C SER A 151 8.01 -8.42 5.48
N VAL A 152 7.05 -8.81 4.63
CA VAL A 152 7.20 -8.68 3.17
C VAL A 152 7.14 -7.23 2.74
N THR A 153 6.33 -6.38 3.39
CA THR A 153 6.32 -4.93 3.13
C THR A 153 7.71 -4.32 3.38
N VAL A 154 8.36 -4.66 4.49
CA VAL A 154 9.73 -4.18 4.78
C VAL A 154 10.72 -4.67 3.73
N ILE A 155 10.65 -5.94 3.34
CA ILE A 155 11.54 -6.50 2.28
C ILE A 155 11.34 -5.75 0.96
N LEU A 156 10.07 -5.53 0.54
CA LEU A 156 9.72 -4.84 -0.70
C LEU A 156 10.04 -3.33 -0.68
N ILE A 157 10.30 -2.75 0.48
CA ILE A 157 10.81 -1.38 0.59
C ILE A 157 12.33 -1.39 0.59
N VAL A 158 12.95 -2.20 1.45
CA VAL A 158 14.40 -2.14 1.68
C VAL A 158 15.20 -2.67 0.48
N VAL A 159 14.82 -3.83 -0.06
CA VAL A 159 15.60 -4.46 -1.16
C VAL A 159 15.61 -3.59 -2.41
N PRO A 160 14.47 -3.10 -2.95
CA PRO A 160 14.50 -2.20 -4.08
C PRO A 160 15.13 -0.84 -3.77
N ALA A 161 14.94 -0.30 -2.55
CA ALA A 161 15.58 0.96 -2.16
C ALA A 161 17.11 0.86 -2.20
N VAL A 162 17.68 -0.26 -1.71
CA VAL A 162 19.12 -0.53 -1.80
C VAL A 162 19.55 -0.61 -3.27
N TYR A 163 18.78 -1.31 -4.12
CA TYR A 163 19.08 -1.37 -5.55
C TYR A 163 19.08 0.02 -6.18
N PHE A 164 18.01 0.81 -6.03
CA PHE A 164 17.91 2.17 -6.58
C PHE A 164 19.00 3.08 -6.04
N PHE A 165 19.36 2.93 -4.77
CA PHE A 165 20.43 3.72 -4.15
C PHE A 165 21.77 3.47 -4.80
N PHE A 166 22.15 2.26 -5.12
CA PHE A 166 23.47 1.96 -5.67
C PHE A 166 23.55 2.08 -7.19
N PHE A 167 22.46 1.82 -7.91
CA PHE A 167 22.50 1.69 -9.38
C PHE A 167 21.81 2.83 -10.13
N GLU A 168 20.70 3.38 -9.61
CA GLU A 168 19.94 4.38 -10.36
C GLU A 168 20.27 5.82 -9.92
N TYR A 169 20.45 6.05 -8.63
CA TYR A 169 20.61 7.38 -8.06
C TYR A 169 22.03 7.67 -7.54
N PHE A 170 23.05 6.94 -8.03
CA PHE A 170 24.42 7.07 -7.54
C PHE A 170 25.01 8.48 -7.76
N ASN A 171 24.51 9.26 -8.72
CA ASN A 171 24.94 10.62 -9.02
C ASN A 171 24.35 11.71 -8.10
N LEU A 172 23.35 11.37 -7.27
CA LEU A 172 22.70 12.33 -6.38
C LEU A 172 23.49 12.48 -5.06
N PRO A 173 23.40 13.67 -4.40
CA PRO A 173 23.90 13.85 -3.05
C PRO A 173 23.30 12.84 -2.08
N LEU A 174 24.05 12.42 -1.05
CA LEU A 174 23.69 11.31 -0.17
C LEU A 174 22.26 11.40 0.42
N GLY A 175 21.86 12.59 0.89
CA GLY A 175 20.54 12.81 1.48
C GLY A 175 19.40 12.64 0.47
N GLU A 176 19.53 13.25 -0.70
CA GLU A 176 18.56 13.15 -1.79
C GLU A 176 18.51 11.72 -2.34
N ARG A 177 19.65 11.08 -2.49
CA ARG A 177 19.82 9.71 -2.93
C ARG A 177 19.05 8.70 -2.07
N ILE A 178 19.17 8.81 -0.73
CA ILE A 178 18.44 7.97 0.22
C ILE A 178 16.93 8.21 0.07
N LEU A 179 16.53 9.48 0.07
CA LEU A 179 15.12 9.87 0.03
C LEU A 179 14.44 9.40 -1.25
N THR A 180 15.06 9.64 -2.39
CA THR A 180 14.53 9.26 -3.71
C THR A 180 14.47 7.75 -3.90
N SER A 181 15.50 7.03 -3.44
CA SER A 181 15.53 5.56 -3.50
C SER A 181 14.41 4.93 -2.65
N LEU A 182 14.17 5.46 -1.45
CA LEU A 182 13.07 5.02 -0.60
C LEU A 182 11.72 5.35 -1.24
N PHE A 183 11.55 6.56 -1.77
CA PHE A 183 10.31 6.95 -2.43
C PHE A 183 10.01 6.06 -3.63
N GLN A 184 11.02 5.79 -4.47
CA GLN A 184 10.89 4.93 -5.64
C GLN A 184 10.61 3.46 -5.30
N SER A 185 10.99 2.98 -4.12
CA SER A 185 10.63 1.63 -3.66
C SER A 185 9.19 1.53 -3.15
N VAL A 186 8.61 2.65 -2.70
CA VAL A 186 7.25 2.70 -2.13
C VAL A 186 6.19 2.99 -3.18
N THR A 187 6.41 3.99 -4.05
CA THR A 187 5.37 4.51 -4.95
C THR A 187 4.87 3.53 -6.01
N PRO A 188 5.69 2.65 -6.63
CA PRO A 188 5.20 1.74 -7.67
C PRO A 188 4.20 0.71 -7.17
N ARG A 189 4.18 0.45 -5.87
CA ARG A 189 3.23 -0.47 -5.25
C ARG A 189 1.82 0.14 -5.16
N THR A 190 1.30 0.52 -6.33
CA THR A 190 -0.04 1.05 -6.59
C THR A 190 -0.33 2.48 -6.13
N ALA A 191 0.68 3.25 -5.70
CA ALA A 191 0.47 4.64 -5.34
C ALA A 191 0.54 5.58 -6.56
N GLY A 192 1.63 5.55 -7.33
CA GLY A 192 1.71 6.25 -8.62
C GLY A 192 2.22 7.70 -8.57
N PHE A 193 2.63 8.22 -7.41
CA PHE A 193 3.31 9.52 -7.36
C PHE A 193 4.74 9.44 -7.91
N ASN A 194 5.17 10.45 -8.64
CA ASN A 194 6.52 10.55 -9.15
C ASN A 194 7.28 11.70 -8.49
N THR A 195 8.52 11.44 -8.07
CA THR A 195 9.47 12.45 -7.61
C THR A 195 10.65 12.59 -8.56
N THR A 196 10.83 11.64 -9.48
CA THR A 196 11.93 11.62 -10.45
C THR A 196 11.44 11.20 -11.82
N ASP A 197 12.22 11.51 -12.84
CA ASP A 197 11.96 11.12 -14.22
C ASP A 197 12.35 9.65 -14.43
N LEU A 198 11.35 8.79 -14.59
CA LEU A 198 11.51 7.35 -14.79
C LEU A 198 12.07 7.00 -16.18
N SER A 199 12.01 7.90 -17.15
CA SER A 199 12.53 7.67 -18.51
C SER A 199 14.05 7.51 -18.54
N LYS A 200 14.72 7.99 -17.48
CA LYS A 200 16.19 7.93 -17.33
C LYS A 200 16.69 6.65 -16.66
N PHE A 201 15.79 5.78 -16.25
CA PHE A 201 16.16 4.52 -15.58
C PHE A 201 16.83 3.57 -16.54
N SER A 202 17.78 2.80 -16.01
CA SER A 202 18.33 1.64 -16.70
C SER A 202 17.22 0.60 -16.99
N GLU A 203 17.42 -0.27 -17.98
CA GLU A 203 16.48 -1.36 -18.28
C GLU A 203 16.20 -2.22 -17.04
N THR A 204 17.22 -2.49 -16.23
CA THR A 204 17.06 -3.23 -14.97
C THR A 204 16.25 -2.46 -13.94
N GLY A 205 16.42 -1.13 -13.85
CA GLY A 205 15.61 -0.27 -12.98
C GLY A 205 14.14 -0.21 -13.40
N GLN A 206 13.89 -0.15 -14.70
CA GLN A 206 12.52 -0.24 -15.25
C GLN A 206 11.90 -1.59 -14.92
N MET A 207 12.64 -2.70 -15.10
CA MET A 207 12.16 -4.03 -14.78
C MET A 207 11.87 -4.21 -13.27
N MET A 208 12.74 -3.68 -12.41
CA MET A 208 12.50 -3.66 -10.95
C MET A 208 11.22 -2.88 -10.61
N THR A 209 11.00 -1.74 -11.25
CA THR A 209 9.80 -0.94 -11.08
C THR A 209 8.54 -1.70 -11.52
N LEU A 210 8.58 -2.40 -12.67
CA LEU A 210 7.49 -3.24 -13.15
C LEU A 210 7.15 -4.37 -12.18
N LEU A 211 8.15 -5.04 -11.61
CA LEU A 211 7.93 -6.08 -10.58
C LEU A 211 7.27 -5.52 -9.33
N LEU A 212 7.64 -4.31 -8.91
CA LEU A 212 6.99 -3.62 -7.80
C LEU A 212 5.55 -3.24 -8.14
N MET A 213 5.26 -2.81 -9.38
CA MET A 213 3.90 -2.49 -9.83
C MET A 213 2.97 -3.72 -9.85
N LEU A 214 3.49 -4.90 -10.19
CA LEU A 214 2.75 -6.16 -10.10
C LEU A 214 2.43 -6.54 -8.65
N THR A 215 3.27 -6.13 -7.69
CA THR A 215 3.13 -6.47 -6.28
C THR A 215 2.48 -5.30 -5.53
N GLY A 216 1.18 -5.38 -5.30
CA GLY A 216 0.42 -4.34 -4.60
C GLY A 216 0.57 -4.37 -3.09
N GLY A 217 -0.55 -4.07 -2.41
CA GLY A 217 -0.62 -4.07 -0.94
C GLY A 217 -1.26 -5.33 -0.35
N ALA A 218 -1.62 -5.22 0.92
CA ALA A 218 -2.27 -6.29 1.67
C ALA A 218 -3.72 -6.53 1.24
N PRO A 219 -4.29 -7.72 1.50
CA PRO A 219 -5.74 -7.92 1.46
C PRO A 219 -6.44 -6.95 2.42
N GLY A 220 -7.59 -6.42 2.00
CA GLY A 220 -8.32 -5.42 2.81
C GLY A 220 -7.49 -4.16 3.07
N SER A 221 -6.79 -3.66 2.05
CA SER A 221 -6.05 -2.39 2.04
C SER A 221 -6.59 -1.44 0.97
N THR A 222 -6.08 -0.23 0.94
CA THR A 222 -6.39 0.74 -0.13
C THR A 222 -5.68 0.43 -1.45
N ALA A 223 -4.63 -0.39 -1.42
CA ALA A 223 -3.81 -0.73 -2.57
C ALA A 223 -4.49 -1.74 -3.52
N GLY A 224 -4.23 -1.59 -4.80
CA GLY A 224 -4.63 -2.51 -5.86
C GLY A 224 -3.64 -3.65 -6.13
N ALA A 225 -3.52 -4.05 -7.38
CA ALA A 225 -2.63 -5.09 -7.92
C ALA A 225 -2.70 -6.43 -7.16
N MET A 226 -1.76 -7.34 -7.47
CA MET A 226 -1.69 -8.63 -6.80
C MET A 226 -1.32 -8.48 -5.33
N LYS A 227 -2.05 -9.16 -4.45
CA LYS A 227 -1.87 -9.00 -3.01
C LYS A 227 -0.52 -9.56 -2.54
N ILE A 228 0.13 -8.81 -1.65
CA ILE A 228 1.43 -9.14 -1.07
C ILE A 228 1.46 -10.55 -0.45
N THR A 229 0.33 -11.01 0.10
CA THR A 229 0.18 -12.38 0.62
C THR A 229 0.26 -13.45 -0.47
N THR A 230 -0.27 -13.17 -1.67
CA THR A 230 -0.19 -14.07 -2.82
C THR A 230 1.26 -14.25 -3.27
N VAL A 231 2.00 -13.13 -3.41
CA VAL A 231 3.43 -13.16 -3.74
C VAL A 231 4.22 -13.91 -2.67
N ALA A 232 3.94 -13.64 -1.40
CA ALA A 232 4.60 -14.32 -0.28
C ALA A 232 4.39 -15.84 -0.33
N VAL A 233 3.16 -16.30 -0.60
CA VAL A 233 2.85 -17.75 -0.73
C VAL A 233 3.63 -18.37 -1.88
N LEU A 234 3.69 -17.72 -3.04
CA LEU A 234 4.41 -18.23 -4.21
C LEU A 234 5.92 -18.32 -3.96
N VAL A 235 6.54 -17.26 -3.42
CA VAL A 235 7.96 -17.24 -3.10
C VAL A 235 8.30 -18.30 -2.04
N SER A 236 7.45 -18.43 -1.01
CA SER A 236 7.68 -19.46 0.01
C SER A 236 7.50 -20.88 -0.52
N SER A 237 6.54 -21.08 -1.44
CA SER A 237 6.35 -22.37 -2.12
C SER A 237 7.57 -22.71 -2.97
N ALA A 238 8.06 -21.79 -3.78
CA ALA A 238 9.26 -21.97 -4.58
C ALA A 238 10.48 -22.30 -3.69
N LEU A 239 10.70 -21.54 -2.61
CA LEU A 239 11.79 -21.83 -1.66
C LEU A 239 11.64 -23.20 -0.99
N SER A 240 10.40 -23.66 -0.71
CA SER A 240 10.17 -24.98 -0.14
C SER A 240 10.58 -26.10 -1.11
N VAL A 241 10.30 -25.91 -2.41
CA VAL A 241 10.73 -26.86 -3.46
C VAL A 241 12.28 -26.89 -3.56
N PHE A 242 12.92 -25.72 -3.63
CA PHE A 242 14.38 -25.63 -3.67
C PHE A 242 15.04 -26.29 -2.46
N LEU A 243 14.47 -26.11 -1.27
CA LEU A 243 14.96 -26.68 -0.02
C LEU A 243 14.49 -28.13 0.21
N ARG A 244 13.86 -28.79 -0.78
CA ARG A 244 13.30 -30.14 -0.73
C ARG A 244 12.42 -30.41 0.48
N LYS A 245 11.62 -29.39 0.88
CA LYS A 245 10.64 -29.52 1.96
C LYS A 245 9.30 -29.99 1.38
N GLU A 246 8.71 -31.00 1.98
CA GLU A 246 7.42 -31.54 1.53
C GLU A 246 6.27 -30.54 1.61
N LYS A 247 6.36 -29.52 2.48
CA LYS A 247 5.25 -28.60 2.77
C LYS A 247 5.73 -27.16 2.95
N THR A 248 4.95 -26.23 2.45
CA THR A 248 5.20 -24.80 2.61
C THR A 248 4.76 -24.32 4.01
N HIS A 249 5.63 -23.59 4.70
CA HIS A 249 5.37 -23.06 6.03
C HIS A 249 5.67 -21.56 6.11
N PHE A 250 4.77 -20.82 6.82
CA PHE A 250 5.05 -19.47 7.31
C PHE A 250 4.99 -19.41 8.83
N PHE A 251 5.98 -18.83 9.47
CA PHE A 251 6.02 -18.67 10.94
C PHE A 251 5.60 -19.95 11.70
N LYS A 252 6.13 -21.12 11.28
CA LYS A 252 5.82 -22.45 11.84
C LYS A 252 4.38 -22.96 11.57
N ARG A 253 3.59 -22.31 10.72
CA ARG A 253 2.26 -22.78 10.30
C ARG A 253 2.30 -23.28 8.87
N ARG A 254 1.70 -24.44 8.64
CA ARG A 254 1.55 -25.01 7.29
C ARG A 254 0.56 -24.20 6.47
N ILE A 255 0.86 -23.99 5.20
CA ILE A 255 -0.04 -23.45 4.18
C ILE A 255 -0.68 -24.64 3.45
N SER A 256 -1.96 -24.58 3.19
CA SER A 256 -2.66 -25.63 2.42
C SER A 256 -2.25 -25.58 0.96
N ASP A 257 -2.22 -26.74 0.32
CA ASP A 257 -1.88 -26.88 -1.10
C ASP A 257 -2.90 -26.15 -2.00
N GLU A 258 -4.17 -26.06 -1.55
CA GLU A 258 -5.21 -25.26 -2.21
C GLU A 258 -4.84 -23.77 -2.23
N THR A 259 -4.31 -23.23 -1.13
CA THR A 259 -3.86 -21.82 -1.07
C THR A 259 -2.73 -21.57 -2.05
N VAL A 260 -1.79 -22.52 -2.19
CA VAL A 260 -0.69 -22.41 -3.16
C VAL A 260 -1.23 -22.45 -4.59
N LYS A 261 -2.14 -23.39 -4.91
CA LYS A 261 -2.79 -23.47 -6.23
C LYS A 261 -3.56 -22.20 -6.57
N SER A 262 -4.36 -21.69 -5.63
CA SER A 262 -5.10 -20.44 -5.81
C SER A 262 -4.16 -19.25 -6.05
N ALA A 263 -3.06 -19.16 -5.31
CA ALA A 263 -2.07 -18.11 -5.50
C ALA A 263 -1.40 -18.20 -6.88
N ALA A 264 -1.08 -19.41 -7.35
CA ALA A 264 -0.53 -19.63 -8.69
C ALA A 264 -1.52 -19.26 -9.79
N THR A 265 -2.79 -19.63 -9.65
CA THR A 265 -3.85 -19.25 -10.59
C THR A 265 -4.00 -17.74 -10.70
N ILE A 266 -4.06 -17.03 -9.56
CA ILE A 266 -4.16 -15.57 -9.52
C ILE A 266 -2.94 -14.95 -10.22
N PHE A 267 -1.74 -15.43 -9.95
CA PHE A 267 -0.51 -14.94 -10.58
C PHE A 267 -0.53 -15.10 -12.11
N LEU A 268 -0.92 -16.29 -12.59
CA LEU A 268 -1.04 -16.55 -14.03
C LEU A 268 -2.08 -15.64 -14.70
N MET A 269 -3.22 -15.40 -14.04
CA MET A 269 -4.24 -14.47 -14.54
C MET A 269 -3.69 -13.03 -14.63
N TYR A 270 -2.95 -12.56 -13.64
CA TYR A 270 -2.32 -11.23 -13.68
C TYR A 270 -1.30 -11.13 -14.81
N ILE A 271 -0.45 -12.14 -15.00
CA ILE A 271 0.52 -12.16 -16.11
C ILE A 271 -0.21 -12.18 -17.47
N ALA A 272 -1.24 -13.01 -17.63
CA ALA A 272 -2.02 -13.08 -18.87
C ALA A 272 -2.67 -11.73 -19.20
N LEU A 273 -3.25 -11.04 -18.21
CA LEU A 273 -3.81 -9.69 -18.38
C LEU A 273 -2.72 -8.66 -18.69
N PHE A 274 -1.56 -8.75 -18.06
CA PHE A 274 -0.45 -7.83 -18.31
C PHE A 274 0.12 -7.97 -19.72
N ILE A 275 0.32 -9.22 -20.19
CA ILE A 275 0.83 -9.49 -21.55
C ILE A 275 -0.25 -9.19 -22.61
N GLY A 276 -1.52 -9.48 -22.33
CA GLY A 276 -2.61 -9.29 -23.30
C GLY A 276 -3.17 -7.87 -23.38
N GLY A 277 -2.87 -7.03 -22.40
CA GLY A 277 -3.35 -5.63 -22.31
C GLY A 277 -2.27 -4.58 -22.60
N GLY A 278 -1.02 -4.97 -22.74
CA GLY A 278 0.10 -4.13 -23.18
C GLY A 278 0.38 -4.32 -24.62
#